data_4a18894f6de6dd64498556b9240c9f60
#
_entry.id   4a18894f6de6dd64498556b9240c9f60
#
_cell.length_a   1.000
_cell.length_b   1.000
_cell.length_c   1.000
_cell.angle_alpha   90.00
_cell.angle_beta   90.00
_cell.angle_gamma   90.00
#
_symmetry.space_group_name_H-M   'P 1'
#
loop_
_entity.id
_entity.type
_entity.pdbx_description
1 polymer ?
#
loop_
_entity_poly.entity_id
_entity_poly.type
_entity_poly.pdbx_seq_one_letter_code
_entity_poly.pdbx_strand_id
1 'polypeptide(L)' 'MGDTQRQRLEAREEAILAAAISLFGESGVDGARMAEIARRADVAEGTVYLYYKNKHELLEAVVDRFWRE' A
#
# COMPACT_ATOMS: atom_id res chain seq x y z
N MET A 1 8.79 0.59 24.63
CA MET A 1 9.94 0.11 23.89
C MET A 1 9.56 -0.71 22.69
N GLY A 2 8.51 -1.51 22.76
CA GLY A 2 8.08 -2.28 21.60
C GLY A 2 7.50 -1.45 20.49
N ASP A 3 7.29 -0.19 20.71
CA ASP A 3 6.58 0.65 19.77
C ASP A 3 7.37 0.99 18.52
N THR A 4 8.70 0.92 18.60
CA THR A 4 9.53 1.30 17.45
C THR A 4 9.27 0.36 16.26
N GLN A 5 9.19 -0.95 16.51
CA GLN A 5 8.95 -1.89 15.44
C GLN A 5 7.53 -1.74 14.88
N ARG A 6 6.57 -1.54 15.77
CA ARG A 6 5.19 -1.30 15.34
C ARG A 6 5.11 -0.04 14.48
N GLN A 7 5.81 1.00 14.89
CA GLN A 7 5.80 2.26 14.14
C GLN A 7 6.39 2.07 12.75
N ARG A 8 7.43 1.25 12.61
CA ARG A 8 8.01 0.97 11.30
C ARG A 8 7.03 0.22 10.42
N LEU A 9 6.32 -0.76 10.99
CA LEU A 9 5.34 -1.52 10.22
C LEU A 9 4.20 -0.62 9.78
N GLU A 10 3.74 0.25 10.67
CA GLU A 10 2.67 1.17 10.34
C GLU A 10 3.13 2.17 9.28
N ALA A 11 4.37 2.63 9.38
CA ALA A 11 4.91 3.57 8.41
C ALA A 11 5.02 2.93 7.03
N ARG A 12 5.40 1.66 6.98
CA ARG A 12 5.47 0.94 5.71
C ARG A 12 4.09 0.76 5.10
N GLU A 13 3.12 0.41 5.93
CA GLU A 13 1.77 0.25 5.43
C GLU A 13 1.23 1.56 4.89
N GLU A 14 1.49 2.66 5.59
CA GLU A 14 1.07 3.98 5.13
C GLU A 14 1.72 4.32 3.79
N ALA A 15 3.01 4.00 3.67
CA ALA A 15 3.73 4.28 2.43
C ALA A 15 3.14 3.48 1.27
N ILE A 16 2.81 2.23 1.51
CA ILE A 16 2.20 1.37 0.49
C ILE A 16 0.84 1.93 0.07
N LEU A 17 0.02 2.31 1.04
CA LEU A 17 -1.29 2.86 0.73
C LEU A 17 -1.19 4.18 -0.02
N ALA A 18 -0.27 5.04 0.38
CA ALA A 18 -0.07 6.31 -0.31
C ALA A 18 0.38 6.09 -1.75
N ALA A 19 1.30 5.15 -1.95
CA ALA A 19 1.78 4.83 -3.29
C ALA A 19 0.65 4.25 -4.14
N ALA A 20 -0.17 3.40 -3.55
CA ALA A 20 -1.29 2.78 -4.27
C ALA A 20 -2.30 3.83 -4.70
N ILE A 21 -2.65 4.75 -3.80
CA ILE A 21 -3.60 5.81 -4.12
C ILE A 21 -3.09 6.66 -5.27
N SER A 22 -1.84 7.05 -5.20
CA SER A 22 -1.23 7.87 -6.23
C SER A 22 -1.28 7.16 -7.58
N LEU A 23 -0.89 5.89 -7.59
CA LEU A 23 -0.83 5.13 -8.83
C LEU A 23 -2.22 4.81 -9.37
N PHE A 24 -3.17 4.49 -8.48
CA PHE A 24 -4.55 4.26 -8.90
C PHE A 24 -5.13 5.51 -9.54
N GLY A 25 -4.79 6.68 -9.00
CA GLY A 25 -5.25 7.94 -9.56
C GLY A 25 -4.65 8.25 -10.92
N GLU A 26 -3.40 7.83 -11.13
CA GLU A 26 -2.72 8.08 -12.41
C GLU A 26 -3.14 7.11 -13.50
N SER A 27 -3.22 5.84 -13.17
CA SER A 27 -3.33 4.78 -14.16
C SER A 27 -4.62 3.97 -14.06
N GLY A 28 -5.44 4.24 -13.06
CA GLY A 28 -6.57 3.40 -12.76
C GLY A 28 -6.10 2.13 -12.06
N VAL A 29 -7.05 1.42 -11.46
CA VAL A 29 -6.72 0.20 -10.73
C VAL A 29 -6.14 -0.86 -11.67
N ASP A 30 -6.75 -1.00 -12.85
CA ASP A 30 -6.29 -2.03 -13.79
C ASP A 30 -4.88 -1.75 -14.30
N GLY A 31 -4.52 -0.48 -14.44
CA GLY A 31 -3.21 -0.10 -14.93
C GLY A 31 -2.12 -0.06 -13.88
N ALA A 32 -2.50 -0.13 -12.60
CA ALA A 32 -1.53 -0.08 -11.52
C ALA A 32 -0.95 -1.46 -11.28
N ARG A 33 0.36 -1.54 -11.11
CA ARG A 33 1.04 -2.81 -10.90
C ARG A 33 1.62 -2.85 -9.49
N MET A 34 1.57 -4.01 -8.86
CA MET A 34 2.12 -4.18 -7.52
C MET A 34 3.60 -3.83 -7.47
N ALA A 35 4.35 -4.19 -8.52
CA ALA A 35 5.77 -3.86 -8.57
C ALA A 35 6.00 -2.35 -8.55
N GLU A 36 5.17 -1.60 -9.24
CA GLU A 36 5.30 -0.15 -9.27
C GLU A 36 4.89 0.47 -7.93
N ILE A 37 3.87 -0.09 -7.30
CA ILE A 37 3.46 0.36 -5.97
C ILE A 37 4.61 0.17 -4.99
N ALA A 38 5.26 -0.99 -5.05
CA ALA A 38 6.40 -1.29 -4.19
C ALA A 38 7.53 -0.29 -4.42
N ARG A 39 7.81 0.00 -5.68
CA ARG A 39 8.88 0.93 -6.01
C ARG A 39 8.61 2.31 -5.44
N ARG A 40 7.39 2.78 -5.58
CA ARG A 40 7.02 4.11 -5.06
C ARG A 40 7.02 4.15 -3.55
N ALA A 41 6.69 3.03 -2.91
CA ALA A 41 6.69 2.95 -1.45
C ALA A 41 8.09 2.69 -0.90
N ASP A 42 9.05 2.48 -1.77
CA ASP A 42 10.43 2.20 -1.41
C ASP A 42 10.54 0.92 -0.59
N VAL A 43 9.84 -0.11 -1.02
CA VAL A 43 9.90 -1.44 -0.41
C VAL A 43 10.02 -2.48 -1.50
N ALA A 44 10.45 -3.67 -1.12
CA ALA A 44 10.48 -4.79 -2.05
C ALA A 44 9.06 -5.21 -2.40
N GLU A 45 8.88 -5.73 -3.61
CA GLU A 45 7.55 -6.18 -4.03
C GLU A 45 7.01 -7.25 -3.09
N GLY A 46 7.87 -8.15 -2.62
CA GLY A 46 7.45 -9.17 -1.67
C GLY A 46 6.92 -8.58 -0.38
N THR A 47 7.43 -7.41 0.01
CA THR A 47 6.94 -6.74 1.21
C THR A 47 5.50 -6.29 1.03
N VAL A 48 5.14 -5.79 -0.16
CA VAL A 48 3.76 -5.40 -0.42
C VAL A 48 2.84 -6.60 -0.27
N TYR A 49 3.28 -7.76 -0.79
CA TYR A 49 2.47 -8.97 -0.71
C TYR A 49 2.34 -9.51 0.72
N LEU A 50 3.21 -9.11 1.61
CA LEU A 50 3.05 -9.46 3.03
C LEU A 50 1.87 -8.73 3.66
N TYR A 51 1.57 -7.53 3.17
CA TYR A 51 0.45 -6.74 3.68
C TYR A 51 -0.84 -7.01 2.93
N TYR A 52 -0.76 -7.18 1.62
CA TYR A 52 -1.95 -7.33 0.76
C TYR A 52 -1.66 -8.39 -0.28
N LYS A 53 -2.51 -9.41 -0.34
CA LYS A 53 -2.27 -10.57 -1.19
C LYS A 53 -2.37 -10.22 -2.67
N ASN A 54 -3.20 -9.25 -3.00
CA ASN A 54 -3.40 -8.89 -4.39
C ASN A 54 -3.87 -7.45 -4.45
N LYS A 55 -3.99 -6.96 -5.67
CA LYS A 55 -4.36 -5.58 -5.90
C LYS A 55 -5.76 -5.26 -5.40
N HIS A 56 -6.65 -6.24 -5.45
CA HIS A 56 -8.01 -6.05 -4.99
C HIS A 56 -8.06 -5.79 -3.48
N GLU A 57 -7.28 -6.55 -2.71
CA GLU A 57 -7.20 -6.32 -1.27
C GLU A 57 -6.62 -4.95 -0.97
N LEU A 58 -5.64 -4.55 -1.75
CA LEU A 58 -5.03 -3.25 -1.59
C LEU A 58 -6.05 -2.15 -1.87
N LEU A 59 -6.84 -2.31 -2.91
CA LEU A 59 -7.88 -1.35 -3.24
C LEU A 59 -8.90 -1.25 -2.11
N GLU A 60 -9.29 -2.39 -1.54
CA GLU A 60 -10.24 -2.38 -0.43
C GLU A 60 -9.66 -1.63 0.77
N ALA A 61 -8.37 -1.79 1.02
CA ALA A 61 -7.72 -1.09 2.12
C ALA A 61 -7.70 0.41 1.88
N VAL A 62 -7.45 0.81 0.65
CA VAL A 62 -7.45 2.22 0.27
C VAL A 62 -8.84 2.82 0.48
N VAL A 63 -9.86 2.13 0.01
CA VAL A 63 -11.23 2.60 0.15
C VAL A 63 -11.61 2.70 1.63
N ASP A 64 -11.29 1.67 2.40
CA ASP A 64 -11.60 1.65 3.82
C ASP A 64 -10.93 2.82 4.55
N ARG A 65 -9.69 3.13 4.17
CA ARG A 65 -8.93 4.17 4.82
C ARG A 65 -9.47 5.56 4.54
N PHE A 66 -9.94 5.80 3.32
CA PHE A 66 -10.30 7.14 2.89
C PHE A 66 -11.79 7.40 2.84
N TRP A 67 -12.61 6.37 2.83
CA TRP A 67 -14.06 6.54 2.85
C TRP A 67 -14.68 6.17 4.17
N ARG A 68 -13.88 5.65 5.06
CA ARG A 68 -14.39 5.30 6.36
C ARG A 68 -14.39 6.52 7.25
N GLU A 69 -15.53 6.85 7.76
CA GLU A 69 -15.66 7.96 8.70
C GLU A 69 -15.96 7.45 10.13
#